data_df1b3014884b41704a7efd05421a4d0f
#
_entry.id   df1b3014884b41704a7efd05421a4d0f
#
_cell.length_a   1.000
_cell.length_b   1.000
_cell.length_c   1.000
_cell.angle_alpha   90.00
_cell.angle_beta   90.00
_cell.angle_gamma   90.00
#
_symmetry.space_group_name_H-M   'P 1'
#
loop_
_entity.id
_entity.type
_entity.pdbx_description
1 polymer ?
#
loop_
_entity_poly.entity_id
_entity_poly.type
_entity_poly.pdbx_seq_one_letter_code
_entity_poly.pdbx_strand_id
1 'polypeptide(L)'
;MELSFFTTFEIGWLNGWIPSFAMLLVQIIFMMLFPQGGKRAVDTSWYTPRDRRYALLSSAAQAAVLIVSIFAPFKFGTAWFTVGTVVYLIAFVLFIWSFFSYKAGKPGETIQGGIYRYSRNPMYFFFMLGMLGVCIATASLWLLIVMVPFAVFTHGIILGEERYCEATYGEGYRKYKARTPRYFLIV
;
A
#
# COMPACT_ATOMS: atom_id res chain seq x y z
N MET A 1 -16.39 22.08 -13.86
CA MET A 1 -16.62 20.63 -13.80
C MET A 1 -17.65 20.42 -12.70
N GLU A 2 -18.76 19.77 -13.01
CA GLU A 2 -19.87 19.61 -12.05
C GLU A 2 -19.47 18.64 -10.91
N LEU A 3 -20.04 18.87 -9.73
CA LEU A 3 -19.80 18.01 -8.55
C LEU A 3 -20.19 16.55 -8.82
N SER A 4 -21.22 16.32 -9.62
CA SER A 4 -21.69 15.02 -10.11
C SER A 4 -20.58 14.19 -10.75
N PHE A 5 -19.62 14.82 -11.43
CA PHE A 5 -18.47 14.16 -12.03
C PHE A 5 -17.61 13.42 -11.00
N PHE A 6 -17.45 13.98 -9.80
CA PHE A 6 -16.62 13.43 -8.73
C PHE A 6 -17.38 12.54 -7.74
N THR A 7 -18.70 12.61 -7.75
CA THR A 7 -19.57 11.88 -6.82
C THR A 7 -20.32 10.74 -7.47
N THR A 8 -20.04 10.41 -8.73
CA THR A 8 -20.61 9.26 -9.42
C THR A 8 -20.38 7.99 -8.62
N PHE A 9 -21.45 7.21 -8.38
CA PHE A 9 -21.43 6.01 -7.58
C PHE A 9 -22.32 4.96 -8.25
N GLU A 10 -21.72 4.12 -9.10
CA GLU A 10 -22.46 3.21 -9.99
C GLU A 10 -21.72 1.88 -10.11
N ILE A 11 -22.45 0.77 -10.06
CA ILE A 11 -21.88 -0.55 -10.35
C ILE A 11 -21.61 -0.67 -11.85
N GLY A 12 -20.38 -1.07 -12.19
CA GLY A 12 -19.98 -1.27 -13.59
C GLY A 12 -18.90 -2.32 -13.76
N TRP A 13 -18.84 -2.91 -14.94
CA TRP A 13 -17.81 -3.88 -15.28
C TRP A 13 -16.42 -3.26 -15.36
N LEU A 14 -16.32 -2.02 -15.82
CA LEU A 14 -15.06 -1.28 -15.99
C LEU A 14 -14.95 -0.17 -14.93
N ASN A 15 -14.81 -0.57 -13.68
CA ASN A 15 -14.68 0.31 -12.53
C ASN A 15 -13.32 0.14 -11.84
N GLY A 16 -13.05 0.99 -10.89
CA GLY A 16 -11.81 1.00 -10.09
C GLY A 16 -11.52 -0.29 -9.34
N TRP A 17 -12.48 -1.21 -9.20
CA TRP A 17 -12.26 -2.51 -8.55
C TRP A 17 -11.23 -3.36 -9.29
N ILE A 18 -11.16 -3.31 -10.61
CA ILE A 18 -10.21 -4.12 -11.40
C ILE A 18 -8.76 -3.88 -10.92
N PRO A 19 -8.20 -2.66 -11.00
CA PRO A 19 -6.86 -2.40 -10.51
C PRO A 19 -6.72 -2.52 -8.99
N SER A 20 -7.76 -2.22 -8.21
CA SER A 20 -7.72 -2.36 -6.75
C SER A 20 -7.54 -3.81 -6.33
N PHE A 21 -8.31 -4.73 -6.92
CA PHE A 21 -8.17 -6.16 -6.63
C PHE A 21 -6.91 -6.76 -7.26
N ALA A 22 -6.41 -6.22 -8.38
CA ALA A 22 -5.12 -6.64 -8.94
C ALA A 22 -3.96 -6.40 -7.96
N MET A 23 -3.95 -5.28 -7.23
CA MET A 23 -2.97 -5.02 -6.17
C MET A 23 -3.05 -6.06 -5.03
N LEU A 24 -4.27 -6.40 -4.60
CA LEU A 24 -4.47 -7.45 -3.59
C LEU A 24 -4.05 -8.82 -4.10
N LEU A 25 -4.35 -9.14 -5.35
CA LEU A 25 -3.98 -10.40 -5.98
C LEU A 25 -2.47 -10.60 -6.03
N VAL A 26 -1.70 -9.54 -6.31
CA VAL A 26 -0.23 -9.57 -6.26
C VAL A 26 0.27 -9.99 -4.87
N GLN A 27 -0.31 -9.45 -3.78
CA GLN A 27 0.04 -9.86 -2.42
C GLN A 27 -0.24 -11.35 -2.18
N ILE A 28 -1.42 -11.83 -2.60
CA ILE A 28 -1.84 -13.22 -2.42
C ILE A 28 -0.90 -14.15 -3.20
N ILE A 29 -0.65 -13.83 -4.47
CA ILE A 29 0.26 -14.61 -5.33
C ILE A 29 1.66 -14.65 -4.72
N PHE A 30 2.18 -13.52 -4.24
CA PHE A 30 3.49 -13.49 -3.57
C PHE A 30 3.54 -14.41 -2.35
N MET A 31 2.52 -14.37 -1.50
CA MET A 31 2.45 -15.25 -0.32
C MET A 31 2.38 -16.73 -0.69
N MET A 32 1.68 -17.07 -1.77
CA MET A 32 1.57 -18.45 -2.27
C MET A 32 2.88 -18.96 -2.88
N LEU A 33 3.52 -18.14 -3.72
CA LEU A 33 4.76 -18.51 -4.41
C LEU A 33 5.99 -18.48 -3.50
N PHE A 34 5.98 -17.68 -2.45
CA PHE A 34 7.10 -17.48 -1.53
C PHE A 34 6.68 -17.63 -0.08
N PRO A 35 6.35 -18.87 0.39
CA PRO A 35 5.76 -19.09 1.71
C PRO A 35 6.59 -18.55 2.88
N GLN A 36 7.92 -18.61 2.80
CA GLN A 36 8.81 -18.07 3.86
C GLN A 36 8.75 -16.54 3.93
N GLY A 37 8.79 -15.87 2.77
CA GLY A 37 8.61 -14.41 2.68
C GLY A 37 7.20 -13.99 3.10
N GLY A 38 6.18 -14.73 2.66
CA GLY A 38 4.80 -14.50 3.03
C GLY A 38 4.56 -14.60 4.54
N LYS A 39 5.02 -15.68 5.18
CA LYS A 39 4.93 -15.85 6.65
C LYS A 39 5.59 -14.70 7.40
N ARG A 40 6.78 -14.24 6.94
CA ARG A 40 7.47 -13.11 7.54
C ARG A 40 6.71 -11.79 7.35
N ALA A 41 6.08 -11.58 6.19
CA ALA A 41 5.32 -10.37 5.89
C ALA A 41 4.01 -10.26 6.68
N VAL A 42 3.40 -11.39 7.09
CA VAL A 42 2.17 -11.42 7.87
C VAL A 42 2.37 -11.79 9.34
N ASP A 43 3.62 -11.84 9.82
CA ASP A 43 3.91 -12.12 11.22
C ASP A 43 3.40 -10.98 12.11
N THR A 44 2.43 -11.31 12.96
CA THR A 44 1.82 -10.39 13.91
C THR A 44 2.19 -10.71 15.36
N SER A 45 3.15 -11.61 15.58
CA SER A 45 3.56 -12.05 16.93
C SER A 45 4.07 -10.91 17.80
N TRP A 46 4.63 -9.87 17.17
CA TRP A 46 5.17 -8.67 17.81
C TRP A 46 4.14 -7.57 18.10
N TYR A 47 2.88 -7.73 17.68
CA TYR A 47 1.85 -6.71 17.85
C TYR A 47 1.53 -6.47 19.33
N THR A 48 1.67 -5.21 19.75
CA THR A 48 1.08 -4.72 21.00
C THR A 48 -0.46 -4.59 20.86
N PRO A 49 -1.21 -4.40 21.95
CA PRO A 49 -2.65 -4.11 21.84
C PRO A 49 -2.97 -2.89 20.97
N ARG A 50 -2.09 -1.90 20.96
CA ARG A 50 -2.22 -0.72 20.11
C ARG A 50 -2.02 -1.08 18.63
N ASP A 51 -1.01 -1.87 18.30
CA ASP A 51 -0.72 -2.28 16.93
C ASP A 51 -1.86 -3.14 16.36
N ARG A 52 -2.44 -4.02 17.17
CA ARG A 52 -3.63 -4.81 16.80
C ARG A 52 -4.83 -3.94 16.45
N ARG A 53 -5.06 -2.85 17.19
CA ARG A 53 -6.13 -1.88 16.87
C ARG A 53 -5.86 -1.19 15.54
N TYR A 54 -4.63 -0.72 15.29
CA TYR A 54 -4.27 -0.13 14.00
C TYR A 54 -4.39 -1.14 12.85
N ALA A 55 -3.99 -2.39 13.05
CA ALA A 55 -4.13 -3.44 12.05
C ALA A 55 -5.60 -3.72 11.71
N LEU A 56 -6.47 -3.83 12.71
CA LEU A 56 -7.91 -4.03 12.51
C LEU A 56 -8.53 -2.84 11.75
N LEU A 57 -8.25 -1.62 12.19
CA LEU A 57 -8.78 -0.41 11.56
C LEU A 57 -8.25 -0.21 10.14
N SER A 58 -6.96 -0.51 9.89
CA SER A 58 -6.37 -0.48 8.56
C SER A 58 -7.00 -1.53 7.64
N SER A 59 -7.21 -2.75 8.13
CA SER A 59 -7.88 -3.81 7.35
C SER A 59 -9.33 -3.45 7.02
N ALA A 60 -10.07 -2.89 7.98
CA ALA A 60 -11.44 -2.42 7.75
C ALA A 60 -11.47 -1.26 6.73
N ALA A 61 -10.54 -0.31 6.85
CA ALA A 61 -10.43 0.79 5.90
C ALA A 61 -10.00 0.31 4.51
N GLN A 62 -9.09 -0.66 4.41
CA GLN A 62 -8.72 -1.29 3.14
C GLN A 62 -9.93 -1.99 2.50
N ALA A 63 -10.71 -2.73 3.27
CA ALA A 63 -11.95 -3.33 2.78
C ALA A 63 -12.93 -2.27 2.27
N ALA A 64 -13.07 -1.15 2.96
CA ALA A 64 -13.89 -0.04 2.50
C ALA A 64 -13.38 0.55 1.16
N VAL A 65 -12.06 0.72 0.99
CA VAL A 65 -11.47 1.15 -0.29
C VAL A 65 -11.82 0.16 -1.41
N LEU A 66 -11.67 -1.14 -1.17
CA LEU A 66 -12.01 -2.18 -2.15
C LEU A 66 -13.51 -2.16 -2.51
N ILE A 67 -14.38 -2.06 -1.51
CA ILE A 67 -15.84 -1.99 -1.72
C ILE A 67 -16.23 -0.74 -2.51
N VAL A 68 -15.74 0.44 -2.10
CA VAL A 68 -16.06 1.70 -2.79
C VAL A 68 -15.52 1.70 -4.22
N SER A 69 -14.39 1.04 -4.49
CA SER A 69 -13.82 0.93 -5.83
C SER A 69 -14.75 0.19 -6.83
N ILE A 70 -15.65 -0.68 -6.33
CA ILE A 70 -16.65 -1.38 -7.16
C ILE A 70 -17.63 -0.37 -7.78
N PHE A 71 -17.90 0.73 -7.07
CA PHE A 71 -18.87 1.75 -7.46
C PHE A 71 -18.23 2.99 -8.11
N ALA A 72 -16.92 2.96 -8.37
CA ALA A 72 -16.18 4.09 -8.91
C ALA A 72 -15.87 3.88 -10.40
N PRO A 73 -16.69 4.40 -11.35
CA PRO A 73 -16.48 4.23 -12.78
C PRO A 73 -15.27 5.01 -13.27
N PHE A 74 -14.52 4.45 -14.21
CA PHE A 74 -13.43 5.16 -14.87
C PHE A 74 -13.93 6.34 -15.70
N LYS A 75 -13.19 7.43 -15.65
CA LYS A 75 -13.49 8.65 -16.45
C LYS A 75 -12.73 8.62 -17.78
N PHE A 76 -13.06 7.61 -18.61
CA PHE A 76 -12.45 7.43 -19.93
C PHE A 76 -12.48 8.71 -20.78
N GLY A 77 -11.44 8.91 -21.60
CA GLY A 77 -11.32 10.08 -22.47
C GLY A 77 -10.96 11.38 -21.74
N THR A 78 -10.72 11.36 -20.43
CA THR A 78 -10.35 12.53 -19.65
C THR A 78 -8.88 12.49 -19.20
N ALA A 79 -8.31 13.67 -18.89
CA ALA A 79 -6.99 13.75 -18.29
C ALA A 79 -6.90 13.00 -16.93
N TRP A 80 -7.99 12.95 -16.16
CA TRP A 80 -8.08 12.19 -14.91
C TRP A 80 -7.79 10.71 -15.11
N PHE A 81 -8.44 10.11 -16.12
CA PHE A 81 -8.21 8.71 -16.45
C PHE A 81 -6.75 8.46 -16.85
N THR A 82 -6.22 9.30 -17.75
CA THR A 82 -4.83 9.14 -18.26
C THR A 82 -3.81 9.28 -17.13
N VAL A 83 -3.88 10.36 -16.35
CA VAL A 83 -2.94 10.61 -15.23
C VAL A 83 -3.06 9.53 -14.17
N GLY A 84 -4.28 9.18 -13.76
CA GLY A 84 -4.50 8.15 -12.76
C GLY A 84 -3.98 6.77 -13.19
N THR A 85 -4.18 6.41 -14.46
CA THR A 85 -3.68 5.15 -15.03
C THR A 85 -2.14 5.13 -15.06
N VAL A 86 -1.48 6.21 -15.44
CA VAL A 86 -0.01 6.30 -15.44
C VAL A 86 0.53 6.15 -14.01
N VAL A 87 -0.05 6.87 -13.04
CA VAL A 87 0.35 6.77 -11.62
C VAL A 87 0.15 5.34 -11.12
N TYR A 88 -0.99 4.71 -11.43
CA TYR A 88 -1.28 3.33 -11.07
C TYR A 88 -0.24 2.36 -11.64
N LEU A 89 0.05 2.42 -12.94
CA LEU A 89 0.97 1.49 -13.59
C LEU A 89 2.38 1.60 -13.03
N ILE A 90 2.87 2.82 -12.80
CA ILE A 90 4.17 3.03 -12.15
C ILE A 90 4.17 2.42 -10.74
N ALA A 91 3.16 2.73 -9.95
CA ALA A 91 3.02 2.21 -8.59
C ALA A 91 2.92 0.68 -8.58
N PHE A 92 2.17 0.08 -9.51
CA PHE A 92 1.99 -1.36 -9.62
C PHE A 92 3.30 -2.10 -9.90
N VAL A 93 4.10 -1.62 -10.85
CA VAL A 93 5.42 -2.19 -11.16
C VAL A 93 6.35 -2.07 -9.95
N LEU A 94 6.40 -0.91 -9.31
CA LEU A 94 7.26 -0.68 -8.13
C LEU A 94 6.78 -1.45 -6.90
N PHE A 95 5.48 -1.69 -6.78
CA PHE A 95 4.89 -2.55 -5.76
C PHE A 95 5.37 -4.00 -5.92
N ILE A 96 5.31 -4.55 -7.14
CA ILE A 96 5.84 -5.88 -7.45
C ILE A 96 7.35 -5.94 -7.15
N TRP A 97 8.13 -4.95 -7.57
CA TRP A 97 9.55 -4.88 -7.26
C TRP A 97 9.84 -4.86 -5.76
N SER A 98 8.97 -4.24 -4.97
CA SER A 98 9.09 -4.21 -3.51
C SER A 98 9.03 -5.62 -2.91
N PHE A 99 8.16 -6.50 -3.42
CA PHE A 99 8.09 -7.88 -2.97
C PHE A 99 9.35 -8.69 -3.32
N PHE A 100 9.88 -8.55 -4.53
CA PHE A 100 11.13 -9.21 -4.91
C PHE A 100 12.30 -8.73 -4.07
N SER A 101 12.37 -7.43 -3.79
CA SER A 101 13.39 -6.85 -2.91
C SER A 101 13.25 -7.37 -1.47
N TYR A 102 12.01 -7.53 -0.97
CA TYR A 102 11.73 -8.11 0.35
C TYR A 102 12.17 -9.57 0.43
N LYS A 103 11.83 -10.38 -0.58
CA LYS A 103 12.23 -11.79 -0.66
C LYS A 103 13.75 -11.97 -0.67
N ALA A 104 14.49 -11.07 -1.32
CA ALA A 104 15.95 -11.13 -1.42
C ALA A 104 16.65 -10.83 -0.06
N GLY A 105 15.93 -10.32 0.93
CA GLY A 105 16.46 -10.07 2.27
C GLY A 105 16.70 -11.36 3.05
N LYS A 106 17.84 -11.44 3.77
CA LYS A 106 18.18 -12.60 4.58
C LYS A 106 17.30 -12.67 5.85
N PRO A 107 16.91 -13.88 6.28
CA PRO A 107 16.25 -14.05 7.57
C PRO A 107 17.16 -13.55 8.72
N GLY A 108 16.55 -12.84 9.68
CA GLY A 108 17.27 -12.30 10.83
C GLY A 108 18.06 -11.01 10.58
N GLU A 109 18.07 -10.50 9.36
CA GLU A 109 18.72 -9.24 9.02
C GLU A 109 17.71 -8.17 8.59
N THR A 110 18.08 -6.89 8.77
CA THR A 110 17.34 -5.76 8.23
C THR A 110 17.38 -5.77 6.71
N ILE A 111 16.22 -5.68 6.06
CA ILE A 111 16.14 -5.60 4.60
C ILE A 111 16.54 -4.18 4.16
N GLN A 112 17.62 -4.08 3.38
CA GLN A 112 18.20 -2.82 2.93
C GLN A 112 18.51 -2.80 1.42
N GLY A 113 18.26 -3.92 0.72
CA GLY A 113 18.58 -4.11 -0.69
C GLY A 113 17.44 -3.66 -1.61
N GLY A 114 17.76 -3.53 -2.91
CA GLY A 114 16.77 -3.16 -3.92
C GLY A 114 16.10 -1.83 -3.62
N ILE A 115 14.78 -1.79 -3.71
CA ILE A 115 13.99 -0.57 -3.49
C ILE A 115 14.00 -0.10 -2.02
N TYR A 116 14.35 -0.99 -1.06
CA TYR A 116 14.54 -0.64 0.35
C TYR A 116 15.72 0.30 0.62
N ARG A 117 16.57 0.56 -0.36
CA ARG A 117 17.59 1.63 -0.26
C ARG A 117 16.97 3.03 -0.23
N TYR A 118 15.79 3.20 -0.82
CA TYR A 118 15.14 4.50 -1.05
C TYR A 118 13.97 4.75 -0.10
N SER A 119 13.39 3.71 0.48
CA SER A 119 12.33 3.80 1.47
C SER A 119 12.37 2.60 2.39
N ARG A 120 12.08 2.80 3.69
CA ARG A 120 11.96 1.69 4.65
C ARG A 120 10.67 0.90 4.46
N ASN A 121 9.64 1.51 3.86
CA ASN A 121 8.29 0.96 3.75
C ASN A 121 7.74 1.00 2.31
N PRO A 122 8.49 0.49 1.30
CA PRO A 122 8.13 0.66 -0.10
C PRO A 122 6.84 -0.07 -0.48
N MET A 123 6.54 -1.25 0.09
CA MET A 123 5.30 -1.98 -0.19
C MET A 123 4.06 -1.16 0.21
N TYR A 124 4.04 -0.60 1.41
CA TYR A 124 2.93 0.24 1.87
C TYR A 124 2.79 1.49 1.00
N PHE A 125 3.92 2.14 0.70
CA PHE A 125 3.92 3.36 -0.11
C PHE A 125 3.35 3.13 -1.51
N PHE A 126 3.84 2.11 -2.21
CA PHE A 126 3.37 1.85 -3.59
C PHE A 126 1.96 1.27 -3.64
N PHE A 127 1.54 0.52 -2.63
CA PHE A 127 0.13 0.15 -2.52
C PHE A 127 -0.76 1.39 -2.42
N MET A 128 -0.47 2.31 -1.50
CA MET A 128 -1.22 3.56 -1.35
C MET A 128 -1.16 4.44 -2.60
N LEU A 129 0.01 4.54 -3.25
CA LEU A 129 0.16 5.29 -4.49
C LEU A 129 -0.65 4.67 -5.63
N GLY A 130 -0.70 3.35 -5.73
CA GLY A 130 -1.55 2.65 -6.69
C GLY A 130 -3.03 2.92 -6.46
N MET A 131 -3.50 2.88 -5.20
CA MET A 131 -4.87 3.23 -4.86
C MET A 131 -5.19 4.70 -5.14
N LEU A 132 -4.23 5.60 -4.92
CA LEU A 132 -4.37 7.01 -5.32
C LEU A 132 -4.49 7.14 -6.84
N GLY A 133 -3.72 6.35 -7.62
CA GLY A 133 -3.86 6.27 -9.07
C GLY A 133 -5.27 5.86 -9.50
N VAL A 134 -5.86 4.86 -8.84
CA VAL A 134 -7.26 4.46 -9.07
C VAL A 134 -8.22 5.59 -8.72
N CYS A 135 -8.03 6.25 -7.58
CA CYS A 135 -8.84 7.39 -7.15
C CYS A 135 -8.82 8.51 -8.20
N ILE A 136 -7.65 8.83 -8.74
CA ILE A 136 -7.50 9.84 -9.80
C ILE A 136 -8.17 9.37 -11.10
N ALA A 137 -7.94 8.12 -11.55
CA ALA A 137 -8.50 7.59 -12.80
C ALA A 137 -10.03 7.54 -12.81
N THR A 138 -10.64 7.35 -11.65
CA THR A 138 -12.09 7.37 -11.43
C THR A 138 -12.62 8.75 -11.05
N ALA A 139 -11.73 9.70 -10.73
CA ALA A 139 -12.06 11.00 -10.13
C ALA A 139 -13.05 10.87 -8.96
N SER A 140 -12.95 9.81 -8.16
CA SER A 140 -13.93 9.47 -7.13
C SER A 140 -13.61 10.15 -5.80
N LEU A 141 -14.46 11.07 -5.38
CA LEU A 141 -14.38 11.69 -4.05
C LEU A 141 -14.64 10.66 -2.95
N TRP A 142 -15.49 9.65 -3.20
CA TRP A 142 -15.78 8.58 -2.24
C TRP A 142 -14.56 7.72 -1.96
N LEU A 143 -13.78 7.37 -3.00
CA LEU A 143 -12.50 6.69 -2.82
C LEU A 143 -11.51 7.54 -2.02
N LEU A 144 -11.41 8.83 -2.31
CA LEU A 144 -10.53 9.73 -1.58
C LEU A 144 -10.89 9.77 -0.08
N ILE A 145 -12.17 9.86 0.26
CA ILE A 145 -12.66 9.88 1.64
C ILE A 145 -12.25 8.61 2.40
N VAL A 146 -12.41 7.42 1.81
CA VAL A 146 -12.06 6.15 2.49
C VAL A 146 -10.55 5.89 2.49
N MET A 147 -9.79 6.48 1.56
CA MET A 147 -8.33 6.37 1.55
C MET A 147 -7.66 7.13 2.70
N VAL A 148 -8.25 8.22 3.18
CA VAL A 148 -7.66 8.98 4.30
C VAL A 148 -7.53 8.13 5.56
N PRO A 149 -8.60 7.51 6.12
CA PRO A 149 -8.46 6.64 7.27
C PRO A 149 -7.57 5.43 6.99
N PHE A 150 -7.60 4.86 5.78
CA PHE A 150 -6.70 3.78 5.40
C PHE A 150 -5.23 4.20 5.53
N ALA A 151 -4.85 5.36 5.00
CA ALA A 151 -3.49 5.88 5.10
C ALA A 151 -3.07 6.14 6.55
N VAL A 152 -3.96 6.75 7.36
CA VAL A 152 -3.71 7.06 8.77
C VAL A 152 -3.48 5.79 9.60
N PHE A 153 -4.35 4.78 9.45
CA PHE A 153 -4.23 3.56 10.24
C PHE A 153 -3.06 2.69 9.77
N THR A 154 -2.79 2.63 8.47
CA THR A 154 -1.60 1.96 7.92
C THR A 154 -0.31 2.62 8.42
N HIS A 155 -0.26 3.95 8.50
CA HIS A 155 0.87 4.66 9.11
C HIS A 155 1.08 4.23 10.57
N GLY A 156 0.01 4.03 11.32
CA GLY A 156 0.09 3.50 12.69
C GLY A 156 0.73 2.11 12.78
N ILE A 157 0.43 1.21 11.83
CA ILE A 157 1.08 -0.12 11.73
C ILE A 157 2.56 0.05 11.41
N ILE A 158 2.92 0.88 10.44
CA ILE A 158 4.30 1.14 10.04
C ILE A 158 5.15 1.61 11.22
N LEU A 159 4.60 2.50 12.06
CA LEU A 159 5.28 2.93 13.28
C LEU A 159 5.52 1.78 14.26
N GLY A 160 4.57 0.84 14.34
CA GLY A 160 4.70 -0.39 15.14
C GLY A 160 5.79 -1.30 14.61
N GLU A 161 5.80 -1.53 13.31
CA GLU A 161 6.78 -2.36 12.62
C GLU A 161 8.20 -1.79 12.74
N GLU A 162 8.37 -0.47 12.60
CA GLU A 162 9.66 0.18 12.80
C GLU A 162 10.17 0.03 14.25
N ARG A 163 9.29 0.11 15.28
CA ARG A 163 9.68 -0.17 16.68
C ARG A 163 10.12 -1.61 16.86
N TYR A 164 9.37 -2.55 16.29
CA TYR A 164 9.74 -3.96 16.33
C TYR A 164 11.10 -4.22 15.64
N CYS A 165 11.31 -3.66 14.45
CA CYS A 165 12.59 -3.79 13.74
C CYS A 165 13.75 -3.19 14.54
N GLU A 166 13.54 -2.06 15.21
CA GLU A 166 14.57 -1.44 16.05
C GLU A 166 14.90 -2.29 17.30
N ALA A 167 13.89 -2.90 17.92
CA ALA A 167 14.08 -3.81 19.04
C ALA A 167 14.77 -5.11 18.64
N THR A 168 14.44 -5.65 17.45
CA THR A 168 14.92 -6.95 16.98
C THR A 168 16.33 -6.87 16.36
N TYR A 169 16.60 -5.85 15.54
CA TYR A 169 17.83 -5.71 14.77
C TYR A 169 18.82 -4.69 15.36
N GLY A 170 18.44 -3.97 16.42
CA GLY A 170 19.28 -3.08 17.19
C GLY A 170 19.99 -2.03 16.36
N GLU A 171 21.33 -1.96 16.52
CA GLU A 171 22.19 -0.96 15.88
C GLU A 171 22.18 -1.05 14.33
N GLY A 172 22.02 -2.24 13.78
CA GLY A 172 21.90 -2.44 12.32
C GLY A 172 20.71 -1.71 11.75
N TYR A 173 19.55 -1.79 12.42
CA TYR A 173 18.35 -1.07 12.01
C TYR A 173 18.47 0.45 12.23
N ARG A 174 19.07 0.90 13.34
CA ARG A 174 19.28 2.32 13.62
C ARG A 174 20.13 2.99 12.55
N LYS A 175 21.24 2.36 12.12
CA LYS A 175 22.08 2.84 11.02
C LYS A 175 21.30 2.91 9.70
N TYR A 176 20.47 1.91 9.42
CA TYR A 176 19.59 1.92 8.24
C TYR A 176 18.56 3.05 8.30
N LYS A 177 17.88 3.21 9.45
CA LYS A 177 16.88 4.24 9.70
C LYS A 177 17.44 5.67 9.54
N ALA A 178 18.70 5.88 9.97
CA ALA A 178 19.36 7.19 9.86
C ALA A 178 19.65 7.64 8.42
N ARG A 179 19.79 6.70 7.49
CA ARG A 179 20.15 7.00 6.08
C ARG A 179 19.03 6.80 5.07
N THR A 180 17.95 6.13 5.47
CA THR A 180 16.86 5.77 4.56
C THR A 180 15.56 6.36 5.08
N PRO A 181 14.83 7.17 4.30
CA PRO A 181 13.57 7.76 4.71
C PRO A 181 12.47 6.71 4.90
N ARG A 182 11.46 7.06 5.70
CA ARG A 182 10.27 6.19 5.90
C ARG A 182 9.49 6.00 4.62
N TYR A 183 9.23 7.10 3.93
CA TYR A 183 8.62 7.14 2.60
C TYR A 183 9.52 7.97 1.70
N PHE A 184 9.81 7.60 0.50
CA PHE A 184 10.79 8.13 -0.46
C PHE A 184 11.31 9.57 -0.26
N LEU A 185 10.49 10.50 0.26
CA LEU A 185 10.82 11.92 0.45
C LEU A 185 10.67 12.40 1.90
N ILE A 186 10.23 11.54 2.82
CA ILE A 186 9.90 11.92 4.21
C ILE A 186 10.75 11.06 5.15
N VAL A 187 11.70 11.70 5.80
CA VAL A 187 12.60 11.09 6.80
C VAL A 187 11.88 10.89 8.13
#